data_3141b993d1e4453c4304f40df0deae6c
#
_entry.id   3141b993d1e4453c4304f40df0deae6c
#
_cell.length_a   1.000
_cell.length_b   1.000
_cell.length_c   1.000
_cell.angle_alpha   90.00
_cell.angle_beta   90.00
_cell.angle_gamma   90.00
#
_symmetry.space_group_name_H-M   'P 1'
#
loop_
_entity.id
_entity.type
_entity.pdbx_description
1 polymer ?
#
loop_
_entity_poly.entity_id
_entity_poly.type
_entity_poly.pdbx_seq_one_letter_code
_entity_poly.pdbx_strand_id
1 'polypeptide(L)'
;YTVKEVADILGVSVHTVRYYDDQGLIPGTKRDSYNQRIFDDMELEWLFVSISLRDTGLPLKEIKRYIELYQQGDSTLQQRFEIMSKQREKTLEEIENLRLRIKVLDRKVDHYAKLLAGKEDEWSHEYMQKLIWKGRKKNEK
;
A
#
# COMPACT_ATOMS: atom_id res chain seq x y z
N TYR A 1 -20.37 -3.32 -19.90
CA TYR A 1 -19.75 -2.00 -19.70
C TYR A 1 -18.58 -1.79 -20.64
N THR A 2 -18.44 -0.56 -21.12
CA THR A 2 -17.25 -0.11 -21.85
C THR A 2 -16.11 0.21 -20.88
N VAL A 3 -14.88 0.34 -21.40
CA VAL A 3 -13.72 0.78 -20.60
C VAL A 3 -14.00 2.12 -19.91
N LYS A 4 -14.65 3.06 -20.62
CA LYS A 4 -15.00 4.38 -20.07
C LYS A 4 -16.01 4.29 -18.93
N GLU A 5 -17.07 3.50 -19.11
CA GLU A 5 -18.09 3.29 -18.07
C GLU A 5 -17.47 2.68 -16.80
N VAL A 6 -16.62 1.68 -16.96
CA VAL A 6 -15.90 1.05 -15.84
C VAL A 6 -15.00 2.07 -15.14
N ALA A 7 -14.24 2.85 -15.89
CA ALA A 7 -13.36 3.88 -15.36
C ALA A 7 -14.16 4.91 -14.53
N ASP A 8 -15.30 5.36 -15.06
CA ASP A 8 -16.17 6.31 -14.37
C ASP A 8 -16.78 5.72 -13.10
N ILE A 9 -17.25 4.47 -13.14
CA ILE A 9 -17.82 3.76 -11.97
C ILE A 9 -16.80 3.61 -10.85
N LEU A 10 -15.57 3.21 -11.21
CA LEU A 10 -14.51 2.93 -10.23
C LEU A 10 -13.68 4.16 -9.85
N GLY A 11 -13.91 5.30 -10.49
CA GLY A 11 -13.17 6.53 -10.20
C GLY A 11 -11.69 6.46 -10.58
N VAL A 12 -11.36 5.73 -11.64
CA VAL A 12 -10.00 5.56 -12.16
C VAL A 12 -9.91 6.02 -13.60
N SER A 13 -8.68 6.12 -14.14
CA SER A 13 -8.49 6.46 -15.55
C SER A 13 -8.77 5.26 -16.46
N VAL A 14 -9.15 5.55 -17.71
CA VAL A 14 -9.25 4.55 -18.79
C VAL A 14 -7.94 3.77 -18.94
N HIS A 15 -6.81 4.47 -18.81
CA HIS A 15 -5.48 3.85 -18.85
C HIS A 15 -5.30 2.80 -17.75
N THR A 16 -5.76 3.09 -16.55
CA THR A 16 -5.71 2.15 -15.41
C THR A 16 -6.51 0.88 -15.71
N VAL A 17 -7.73 1.00 -16.21
CA VAL A 17 -8.56 -0.15 -16.58
C VAL A 17 -7.87 -1.04 -17.61
N ARG A 18 -7.34 -0.46 -18.66
CA ARG A 18 -6.60 -1.19 -19.70
C ARG A 18 -5.36 -1.87 -19.16
N TYR A 19 -4.62 -1.18 -18.30
CA TYR A 19 -3.41 -1.71 -17.66
C TYR A 19 -3.70 -2.96 -16.83
N TYR A 20 -4.74 -2.92 -15.99
CA TYR A 20 -5.14 -4.08 -15.17
C TYR A 20 -5.57 -5.27 -16.04
N ASP A 21 -6.30 -5.01 -17.12
CA ASP A 21 -6.68 -6.05 -18.06
C ASP A 21 -5.48 -6.65 -18.78
N ASP A 22 -4.57 -5.81 -19.26
CA ASP A 22 -3.34 -6.24 -19.94
C ASP A 22 -2.42 -7.07 -19.00
N GLN A 23 -2.45 -6.80 -17.71
CA GLN A 23 -1.71 -7.57 -16.71
C GLN A 23 -2.37 -8.91 -16.33
N GLY A 24 -3.53 -9.23 -16.93
CA GLY A 24 -4.23 -10.48 -16.67
C GLY A 24 -4.96 -10.54 -15.33
N LEU A 25 -5.31 -9.39 -14.76
CA LEU A 25 -6.02 -9.30 -13.48
C LEU A 25 -7.52 -9.43 -13.62
N ILE A 26 -8.03 -9.46 -14.84
CA ILE A 26 -9.46 -9.59 -15.16
C ILE A 26 -9.67 -10.85 -15.97
N PRO A 27 -10.07 -11.96 -15.32
CA PRO A 27 -10.34 -13.17 -16.07
C PRO A 27 -11.53 -13.02 -17.00
N GLY A 28 -11.37 -13.42 -18.23
CA GLY A 28 -12.47 -13.58 -19.17
C GLY A 28 -12.90 -12.33 -19.96
N THR A 29 -12.10 -11.26 -19.95
CA THR A 29 -12.42 -10.05 -20.72
C THR A 29 -12.71 -10.35 -22.19
N LYS A 30 -13.83 -9.83 -22.67
CA LYS A 30 -14.32 -10.01 -24.02
C LYS A 30 -14.15 -8.73 -24.85
N ARG A 31 -14.30 -8.88 -26.16
CA ARG A 31 -14.31 -7.75 -27.09
C ARG A 31 -15.60 -7.78 -27.93
N ASP A 32 -16.10 -6.60 -28.24
CA ASP A 32 -17.26 -6.43 -29.13
C ASP A 32 -16.89 -6.61 -30.60
N SER A 33 -17.87 -6.40 -31.48
CA SER A 33 -17.69 -6.50 -32.96
C SER A 33 -16.70 -5.47 -33.51
N TYR A 34 -16.44 -4.39 -32.80
CA TYR A 34 -15.47 -3.34 -33.13
C TYR A 34 -14.10 -3.56 -32.48
N ASN A 35 -13.86 -4.76 -31.92
CA ASN A 35 -12.64 -5.13 -31.20
C ASN A 35 -12.35 -4.26 -29.96
N GLN A 36 -13.37 -3.65 -29.37
CA GLN A 36 -13.26 -2.89 -28.13
C GLN A 36 -13.56 -3.78 -26.93
N ARG A 37 -12.84 -3.55 -25.83
CA ARG A 37 -13.04 -4.29 -24.58
C ARG A 37 -14.42 -4.01 -24.01
N ILE A 38 -15.10 -5.07 -23.60
CA ILE A 38 -16.37 -5.00 -22.86
C ILE A 38 -16.27 -5.82 -21.60
N PHE A 39 -16.93 -5.36 -20.54
CA PHE A 39 -16.88 -5.95 -19.21
C PHE A 39 -18.29 -6.25 -18.73
N ASP A 40 -18.47 -7.38 -18.09
CA ASP A 40 -19.70 -7.70 -17.37
C ASP A 40 -19.57 -7.34 -15.87
N ASP A 41 -20.61 -7.63 -15.09
CA ASP A 41 -20.63 -7.32 -13.66
C ASP A 41 -19.51 -8.05 -12.89
N MET A 42 -19.20 -9.27 -13.26
CA MET A 42 -18.14 -10.04 -12.60
C MET A 42 -16.75 -9.46 -12.88
N GLU A 43 -16.50 -9.05 -14.09
CA GLU A 43 -15.24 -8.42 -14.48
C GLU A 43 -15.09 -7.04 -13.81
N LEU A 44 -16.18 -6.31 -13.65
CA LEU A 44 -16.21 -5.07 -12.86
C LEU A 44 -15.85 -5.33 -11.39
N GLU A 45 -16.38 -6.39 -10.79
CA GLU A 45 -16.02 -6.80 -9.41
C GLU A 45 -14.54 -7.16 -9.31
N TRP A 46 -13.97 -7.89 -10.28
CA TRP A 46 -12.55 -8.22 -10.30
C TRP A 46 -11.66 -6.98 -10.36
N LEU A 47 -12.05 -6.00 -11.16
CA LEU A 47 -11.35 -4.72 -11.23
C LEU A 47 -11.41 -3.97 -9.89
N PHE A 48 -12.58 -3.90 -9.30
CA PHE A 48 -12.77 -3.26 -8.00
C PHE A 48 -11.89 -3.92 -6.92
N VAL A 49 -11.88 -5.24 -6.84
CA VAL A 49 -11.05 -6.00 -5.90
C VAL A 49 -9.57 -5.73 -6.16
N SER A 50 -9.14 -5.79 -7.41
CA SER A 50 -7.74 -5.57 -7.78
C SER A 50 -7.25 -4.17 -7.41
N ILE A 51 -8.04 -3.15 -7.70
CA ILE A 51 -7.73 -1.76 -7.36
C ILE A 51 -7.69 -1.58 -5.83
N SER A 52 -8.67 -2.13 -5.11
CA SER A 52 -8.73 -2.06 -3.64
C SER A 52 -7.51 -2.71 -3.00
N LEU A 53 -7.08 -3.86 -3.49
CA LEU A 53 -5.89 -4.56 -2.98
C LEU A 53 -4.61 -3.79 -3.29
N ARG A 54 -4.53 -3.17 -4.46
CA ARG A 54 -3.39 -2.31 -4.81
C ARG A 54 -3.30 -1.11 -3.87
N ASP A 55 -4.41 -0.50 -3.53
CA ASP A 55 -4.45 0.63 -2.59
C ASP A 55 -3.93 0.25 -1.19
N THR A 56 -3.98 -1.02 -0.82
CA THR A 56 -3.36 -1.53 0.42
C THR A 56 -1.85 -1.72 0.32
N GLY A 57 -1.26 -1.49 -0.84
CA GLY A 57 0.16 -1.72 -1.10
C GLY A 57 0.51 -3.15 -1.51
N LEU A 58 -0.48 -4.03 -1.71
CA LEU A 58 -0.23 -5.40 -2.17
C LEU A 58 0.40 -5.37 -3.57
N PRO A 59 1.56 -6.02 -3.79
CA PRO A 59 2.19 -6.04 -5.10
C PRO A 59 1.31 -6.69 -6.17
N LEU A 60 1.42 -6.21 -7.41
CA LEU A 60 0.63 -6.70 -8.54
C LEU A 60 0.72 -8.22 -8.71
N LYS A 61 1.90 -8.79 -8.54
CA LYS A 61 2.16 -10.23 -8.58
C LYS A 61 1.31 -10.99 -7.54
N GLU A 62 1.20 -10.47 -6.34
CA GLU A 62 0.40 -11.07 -5.26
C GLU A 62 -1.10 -10.88 -5.50
N ILE A 63 -1.52 -9.78 -6.09
CA ILE A 63 -2.92 -9.57 -6.50
C ILE A 63 -3.32 -10.61 -7.53
N LYS A 64 -2.48 -10.84 -8.52
CA LYS A 64 -2.70 -11.86 -9.56
C LYS A 64 -2.81 -13.26 -8.96
N ARG A 65 -1.89 -13.61 -8.05
CA ARG A 65 -1.93 -14.87 -7.34
C ARG A 65 -3.20 -15.03 -6.50
N TYR A 66 -3.63 -13.99 -5.81
CA TYR A 66 -4.87 -13.98 -5.06
C TYR A 66 -6.09 -14.28 -5.93
N ILE A 67 -6.18 -13.62 -7.10
CA ILE A 67 -7.27 -13.84 -8.05
C ILE A 67 -7.27 -15.27 -8.56
N GLU A 68 -6.13 -15.82 -8.93
CA GLU A 68 -5.98 -17.21 -9.36
C GLU A 68 -6.43 -18.20 -8.27
N LEU A 69 -6.04 -17.97 -7.02
CA LEU A 69 -6.45 -18.76 -5.87
C LEU A 69 -7.96 -18.68 -5.63
N TYR A 70 -8.52 -17.48 -5.72
CA TYR A 70 -9.96 -17.28 -5.55
C TYR A 70 -10.76 -18.08 -6.57
N GLN A 71 -10.32 -18.11 -7.83
CA GLN A 71 -10.97 -18.87 -8.89
C GLN A 71 -10.93 -20.38 -8.65
N GLN A 72 -9.94 -20.89 -7.91
CA GLN A 72 -9.86 -22.30 -7.52
C GLN A 72 -10.85 -22.69 -6.42
N GLY A 73 -11.50 -21.72 -5.80
CA GLY A 73 -12.54 -21.95 -4.79
C GLY A 73 -12.03 -22.13 -3.36
N ASP A 74 -12.87 -22.72 -2.52
CA ASP A 74 -12.66 -22.79 -1.06
C ASP A 74 -11.45 -23.61 -0.62
N SER A 75 -10.93 -24.49 -1.47
CA SER A 75 -9.69 -25.21 -1.18
C SER A 75 -8.48 -24.30 -0.98
N THR A 76 -8.57 -23.03 -1.40
CA THR A 76 -7.50 -22.03 -1.31
C THR A 76 -7.72 -20.99 -0.21
N LEU A 77 -8.72 -21.14 0.65
CA LEU A 77 -9.03 -20.17 1.72
C LEU A 77 -7.84 -19.91 2.62
N GLN A 78 -7.10 -20.95 3.03
CA GLN A 78 -5.92 -20.78 3.88
C GLN A 78 -4.83 -19.95 3.20
N GLN A 79 -4.54 -20.21 1.94
CA GLN A 79 -3.54 -19.48 1.16
C GLN A 79 -3.93 -18.01 0.97
N ARG A 80 -5.22 -17.74 0.70
CA ARG A 80 -5.73 -16.36 0.58
C ARG A 80 -5.67 -15.62 1.92
N PHE A 81 -6.00 -16.28 2.99
CA PHE A 81 -5.86 -15.75 4.35
C PHE A 81 -4.41 -15.37 4.66
N GLU A 82 -3.46 -16.21 4.30
CA GLU A 82 -2.03 -15.96 4.51
C GLU A 82 -1.53 -14.74 3.72
N ILE A 83 -1.96 -14.57 2.47
CA ILE A 83 -1.62 -13.39 1.67
C ILE A 83 -2.09 -12.10 2.36
N MET A 84 -3.34 -12.06 2.80
CA MET A 84 -3.92 -10.89 3.47
C MET A 84 -3.27 -10.63 4.83
N SER A 85 -3.02 -11.67 5.61
CA SER A 85 -2.37 -11.56 6.93
C SER A 85 -0.96 -11.02 6.81
N LYS A 86 -0.19 -11.50 5.84
CA LYS A 86 1.18 -11.02 5.58
C LYS A 86 1.19 -9.55 5.18
N GLN A 87 0.27 -9.12 4.33
CA GLN A 87 0.17 -7.72 3.93
C GLN A 87 -0.25 -6.82 5.10
N ARG A 88 -1.16 -7.29 5.94
CA ARG A 88 -1.54 -6.60 7.17
C ARG A 88 -0.35 -6.40 8.11
N GLU A 89 0.48 -7.43 8.30
CA GLU A 89 1.69 -7.35 9.12
C GLU A 89 2.66 -6.28 8.57
N LYS A 90 2.90 -6.26 7.27
CA LYS A 90 3.73 -5.22 6.64
C LYS A 90 3.20 -3.82 6.90
N THR A 91 1.90 -3.63 6.80
CA THR A 91 1.25 -2.32 7.04
C THR A 91 1.39 -1.90 8.50
N LEU A 92 1.26 -2.83 9.45
CA LEU A 92 1.48 -2.56 10.87
C LEU A 92 2.94 -2.15 11.15
N GLU A 93 3.92 -2.78 10.49
CA GLU A 93 5.32 -2.38 10.57
C GLU A 93 5.55 -0.96 10.01
N GLU A 94 4.91 -0.63 8.91
CA GLU A 94 4.97 0.73 8.31
C GLU A 94 4.41 1.78 9.28
N ILE A 95 3.29 1.50 9.95
CA ILE A 95 2.71 2.37 10.97
C ILE A 95 3.72 2.61 12.11
N GLU A 96 4.36 1.55 12.60
CA GLU A 96 5.36 1.67 13.67
C GLU A 96 6.57 2.49 13.22
N ASN A 97 7.06 2.27 12.02
CA ASN A 97 8.15 3.05 11.45
C ASN A 97 7.79 4.54 11.31
N LEU A 98 6.56 4.85 10.88
CA LEU A 98 6.08 6.22 10.81
C LEU A 98 5.97 6.87 12.20
N ARG A 99 5.52 6.14 13.21
CA ARG A 99 5.49 6.62 14.60
C ARG A 99 6.88 6.99 15.12
N LEU A 100 7.88 6.17 14.81
CA LEU A 100 9.27 6.46 15.18
C LEU A 100 9.79 7.71 14.47
N ARG A 101 9.47 7.89 13.19
CA ARG A 101 9.81 9.11 12.43
C ARG A 101 9.17 10.35 13.04
N ILE A 102 7.91 10.28 13.44
CA ILE A 102 7.20 11.41 14.07
C ILE A 102 7.87 11.79 15.40
N LYS A 103 8.28 10.83 16.21
CA LYS A 103 9.01 11.11 17.46
C LYS A 103 10.27 11.94 17.22
N VAL A 104 11.04 11.61 16.19
CA VAL A 104 12.24 12.38 15.82
C VAL A 104 11.86 13.79 15.40
N LEU A 105 10.86 13.92 14.54
CA LEU A 105 10.40 15.22 14.03
C LEU A 105 9.80 16.11 15.13
N ASP A 106 9.03 15.52 16.04
CA ASP A 106 8.45 16.23 17.19
C ASP A 106 9.54 16.88 18.07
N ARG A 107 10.63 16.15 18.33
CA ARG A 107 11.77 16.71 19.07
C ARG A 107 12.41 17.88 18.35
N LYS A 108 12.56 17.78 17.03
CA LYS A 108 13.13 18.86 16.19
C LYS A 108 12.21 20.07 16.16
N VAL A 109 10.92 19.86 15.98
CA VAL A 109 9.92 20.94 16.00
C VAL A 109 9.90 21.65 17.34
N ASP A 110 9.89 20.90 18.44
CA ASP A 110 9.94 21.46 19.79
C ASP A 110 11.22 22.28 20.04
N HIS A 111 12.37 21.75 19.64
CA HIS A 111 13.65 22.44 19.71
C HIS A 111 13.60 23.81 19.02
N TYR A 112 13.19 23.86 17.76
CA TYR A 112 13.11 25.11 17.01
C TYR A 112 12.03 26.06 17.52
N ALA A 113 10.91 25.54 18.02
CA ALA A 113 9.87 26.35 18.65
C ALA A 113 10.42 27.07 19.88
N LYS A 114 11.21 26.40 20.71
CA LYS A 114 11.88 27.02 21.88
C LYS A 114 12.88 28.10 21.44
N LEU A 115 13.70 27.83 20.46
CA LEU A 115 14.65 28.81 19.93
C LEU A 115 13.95 30.05 19.35
N LEU A 116 12.87 29.85 18.60
CA LEU A 116 12.08 30.97 18.03
C LEU A 116 11.39 31.79 19.13
N ALA A 117 11.05 31.20 20.27
CA ALA A 117 10.51 31.93 21.43
C ALA A 117 11.58 32.58 22.29
N GLY A 118 12.84 32.54 21.89
CA GLY A 118 13.97 33.10 22.65
C GLY A 118 14.33 32.30 23.91
N LYS A 119 13.91 31.06 23.98
CA LYS A 119 14.23 30.14 25.10
C LYS A 119 15.46 29.30 24.75
N GLU A 120 16.24 28.96 25.80
CA GLU A 120 17.32 27.98 25.65
C GLU A 120 16.71 26.58 25.60
N ASP A 121 17.32 25.71 24.79
CA ASP A 121 16.95 24.30 24.74
C ASP A 121 18.10 23.45 25.30
N GLU A 122 17.74 22.33 25.92
CA GLU A 122 18.66 21.36 26.54
C GLU A 122 19.48 20.54 25.52
N TRP A 123 19.39 20.85 24.24
CA TRP A 123 20.15 20.18 23.18
C TRP A 123 21.59 20.67 23.15
N SER A 124 22.33 20.35 24.22
CA SER A 124 23.76 20.58 24.28
C SER A 124 24.52 19.55 23.44
N HIS A 125 25.73 19.89 23.04
CA HIS A 125 26.66 18.96 22.41
C HIS A 125 26.84 17.67 23.24
N GLU A 126 26.89 17.81 24.55
CA GLU A 126 27.00 16.71 25.50
C GLU A 126 25.78 15.76 25.43
N TYR A 127 24.57 16.31 25.37
CA TYR A 127 23.34 15.51 25.21
C TYR A 127 23.33 14.73 23.89
N MET A 128 23.74 15.35 22.79
CA MET A 128 23.87 14.69 21.51
C MET A 128 24.88 13.54 21.54
N GLN A 129 26.02 13.73 22.19
CA GLN A 129 27.02 12.67 22.37
C GLN A 129 26.46 11.46 23.15
N LYS A 130 25.68 11.72 24.19
CA LYS A 130 25.02 10.63 24.95
C LYS A 130 24.04 9.83 24.08
N LEU A 131 23.27 10.49 23.21
CA LEU A 131 22.36 9.81 22.29
C LEU A 131 23.11 8.93 21.29
N ILE A 132 24.21 9.43 20.73
CA ILE A 132 25.06 8.71 19.80
C ILE A 132 25.65 7.45 20.47
N TRP A 133 26.14 7.56 21.70
CA TRP A 133 26.67 6.43 22.45
C TRP A 133 25.61 5.36 22.75
N LYS A 134 24.42 5.74 23.14
CA LYS A 134 23.31 4.80 23.37
C LYS A 134 22.93 4.05 22.08
N GLY A 135 22.92 4.74 20.95
CA GLY A 135 22.64 4.14 19.65
C GLY A 135 23.70 3.11 19.23
N ARG A 136 24.98 3.39 19.45
CA ARG A 136 26.09 2.46 19.18
C ARG A 136 26.00 1.19 20.02
N LYS A 137 25.75 1.30 21.33
CA LYS A 137 25.64 0.12 22.22
C LYS A 137 24.50 -0.82 21.84
N LYS A 138 23.41 -0.32 21.26
CA LYS A 138 22.30 -1.15 20.75
C LYS A 138 22.68 -1.93 19.49
N ASN A 139 23.54 -1.38 18.64
CA ASN A 139 23.97 -2.02 17.38
C ASN A 139 25.10 -3.02 17.58
N GLU A 140 25.84 -2.98 18.68
CA GLU A 140 26.92 -3.91 19.04
C GLU A 140 26.42 -5.19 19.75
N LYS A 141 25.13 -5.23 20.12
CA LYS A 141 24.46 -6.41 20.69
C LYS A 141 23.65 -7.13 19.62
#